data_1e103be951c42db8c3fe392534cd319c
#
_entry.id   1e103be951c42db8c3fe392534cd319c
#
_cell.length_a   1.000
_cell.length_b   1.000
_cell.length_c   1.000
_cell.angle_alpha   90.00
_cell.angle_beta   90.00
_cell.angle_gamma   90.00
#
_symmetry.space_group_name_H-M   'P 1'
#
loop_
_entity.id
_entity.type
_entity.pdbx_description
1 polymer ?
#
loop_
_entity_poly.entity_id
_entity_poly.type
_entity_poly.pdbx_seq_one_letter_code
_entity_poly.pdbx_strand_id
1 'polypeptide(L)'
;MTSSAGGCPKRGCRLVIPAFNEVARIERCLNAALASPLPTGWSWTEWVLLDGGSDDGTAAAAEAWSAAGSHPPLRVRVSPTRQGKAGDLGAWHDEAVAAAHLEDVAVIVDADTAVERGSFAALLPPFTTDPELAVVWGADRPDDTTFGRWASSFQIEASAALARRRGLRTPRAYGRFFAYRVSALTDFSWEPDVTDDVQLANFVRSRRITVRSEWDATVLVTPAGNYRDFYLQTYRGYQAEAVQTSNASNGSDGRSPAERVSVLASQAARRPLWAVAYAGARVVASARHRMGGERFTALWTPPASTKSAS
;
A
#
# COMPACT_ATOMS: atom_id res chain seq x y z
N MET A 1 -0.20 -48.53 15.89
CA MET A 1 0.88 -47.59 15.51
C MET A 1 0.26 -46.54 14.61
N THR A 2 -0.25 -45.44 15.17
CA THR A 2 -0.80 -44.32 14.42
C THR A 2 0.34 -43.37 14.11
N SER A 3 0.77 -43.37 12.84
CA SER A 3 1.73 -42.40 12.30
C SER A 3 1.10 -41.01 12.42
N SER A 4 1.56 -40.23 13.37
CA SER A 4 1.31 -38.77 13.38
C SER A 4 2.02 -38.20 12.17
N ALA A 5 1.27 -37.83 11.14
CA ALA A 5 1.79 -37.02 10.05
C ALA A 5 2.31 -35.71 10.65
N GLY A 6 3.62 -35.65 10.86
CA GLY A 6 4.33 -34.44 11.29
C GLY A 6 4.19 -33.39 10.21
N GLY A 7 3.16 -32.56 10.33
CA GLY A 7 3.01 -31.39 9.46
C GLY A 7 4.24 -30.50 9.62
N CYS A 8 4.89 -30.15 8.51
CA CYS A 8 5.97 -29.16 8.50
C CYS A 8 5.47 -27.90 9.23
N PRO A 9 6.26 -27.30 10.15
CA PRO A 9 5.83 -26.10 10.86
C PRO A 9 5.45 -25.02 9.86
N LYS A 10 4.25 -24.43 10.04
CA LYS A 10 3.78 -23.37 9.16
C LYS A 10 4.55 -22.09 9.47
N ARG A 11 4.89 -21.35 8.42
CA ARG A 11 5.45 -19.99 8.55
C ARG A 11 4.37 -19.03 9.01
N GLY A 12 4.68 -18.21 10.01
CA GLY A 12 3.79 -17.17 10.50
C GLY A 12 3.77 -15.95 9.58
N CYS A 13 2.59 -15.38 9.38
CA CYS A 13 2.45 -14.05 8.83
C CYS A 13 1.38 -13.27 9.58
N ARG A 14 1.52 -11.94 9.59
CA ARG A 14 0.60 -10.99 10.21
C ARG A 14 0.00 -10.09 9.16
N LEU A 15 -1.31 -9.92 9.19
CA LEU A 15 -1.98 -8.92 8.37
C LEU A 15 -2.08 -7.62 9.16
N VAL A 16 -1.56 -6.54 8.61
CA VAL A 16 -1.57 -5.21 9.22
C VAL A 16 -2.31 -4.25 8.32
N ILE A 17 -3.39 -3.66 8.83
CA ILE A 17 -4.30 -2.81 8.08
C ILE A 17 -4.31 -1.42 8.71
N PRO A 18 -3.54 -0.45 8.19
CA PRO A 18 -3.65 0.94 8.61
C PRO A 18 -4.96 1.55 8.10
N ALA A 19 -5.71 2.22 8.97
CA ALA A 19 -7.00 2.82 8.66
C ALA A 19 -7.15 4.22 9.27
N PHE A 20 -7.82 5.11 8.56
CA PHE A 20 -8.30 6.40 9.10
C PHE A 20 -9.56 6.83 8.35
N ASN A 21 -10.69 6.85 9.06
CA ASN A 21 -12.01 7.19 8.52
C ASN A 21 -12.39 6.32 7.31
N GLU A 22 -12.42 5.00 7.51
CA GLU A 22 -12.70 4.00 6.49
C GLU A 22 -13.93 3.13 6.82
N VAL A 23 -14.87 3.62 7.62
CA VAL A 23 -16.06 2.86 8.04
C VAL A 23 -16.82 2.26 6.85
N ALA A 24 -16.91 2.98 5.73
CA ALA A 24 -17.58 2.51 4.51
C ALA A 24 -16.84 1.39 3.76
N ARG A 25 -15.58 1.09 4.10
CA ARG A 25 -14.72 0.18 3.32
C ARG A 25 -14.05 -0.90 4.13
N ILE A 26 -13.89 -0.69 5.44
CA ILE A 26 -13.15 -1.61 6.28
C ILE A 26 -13.70 -3.04 6.22
N GLU A 27 -15.02 -3.20 6.21
CA GLU A 27 -15.65 -4.52 6.07
C GLU A 27 -15.33 -5.17 4.73
N ARG A 28 -15.36 -4.40 3.62
CA ARG A 28 -14.97 -4.89 2.30
C ARG A 28 -13.51 -5.34 2.28
N CYS A 29 -12.61 -4.57 2.89
CA CYS A 29 -11.18 -4.89 3.00
C CYS A 29 -10.99 -6.22 3.75
N LEU A 30 -11.59 -6.36 4.92
CA LEU A 30 -11.50 -7.55 5.77
C LEU A 30 -12.09 -8.79 5.06
N ASN A 31 -13.26 -8.67 4.43
CA ASN A 31 -13.88 -9.75 3.69
C ASN A 31 -13.05 -10.17 2.47
N ALA A 32 -12.46 -9.23 1.75
CA ALA A 32 -11.58 -9.53 0.62
C ALA A 32 -10.30 -10.25 1.06
N ALA A 33 -9.70 -9.84 2.17
CA ALA A 33 -8.55 -10.51 2.75
C ALA A 33 -8.91 -11.93 3.21
N LEU A 34 -10.07 -12.12 3.84
CA LEU A 34 -10.56 -13.44 4.27
C LEU A 34 -10.83 -14.38 3.08
N ALA A 35 -11.35 -13.84 1.98
CA ALA A 35 -11.64 -14.59 0.76
C ALA A 35 -10.39 -14.97 -0.06
N SER A 36 -9.21 -14.40 0.27
CA SER A 36 -7.93 -14.70 -0.40
C SER A 36 -7.11 -15.65 0.47
N PRO A 37 -7.06 -16.97 0.14
CA PRO A 37 -6.39 -17.96 0.98
C PRO A 37 -4.87 -17.76 0.98
N LEU A 38 -4.25 -18.15 2.11
CA LEU A 38 -2.80 -18.27 2.21
C LEU A 38 -2.29 -19.46 1.38
N PRO A 39 -1.05 -19.38 0.88
CA PRO A 39 -0.41 -20.54 0.24
C PRO A 39 -0.12 -21.65 1.26
N THR A 40 0.02 -22.87 0.76
CA THR A 40 0.39 -24.02 1.60
C THR A 40 1.68 -23.75 2.37
N GLY A 41 1.71 -24.12 3.64
CA GLY A 41 2.86 -23.89 4.54
C GLY A 41 2.88 -22.52 5.21
N TRP A 42 1.84 -21.72 5.05
CA TRP A 42 1.67 -20.43 5.73
C TRP A 42 0.44 -20.44 6.64
N SER A 43 0.46 -19.63 7.69
CA SER A 43 -0.69 -19.38 8.57
C SER A 43 -0.68 -17.95 9.08
N TRP A 44 -1.87 -17.38 9.21
CA TRP A 44 -2.03 -16.13 9.94
C TRP A 44 -1.74 -16.36 11.41
N THR A 45 -0.85 -15.56 11.99
CA THR A 45 -0.64 -15.52 13.44
C THR A 45 -1.54 -14.48 14.08
N GLU A 46 -1.79 -13.36 13.39
CA GLU A 46 -2.64 -12.27 13.85
C GLU A 46 -3.08 -11.40 12.68
N TRP A 47 -4.26 -10.80 12.80
CA TRP A 47 -4.67 -9.63 12.03
C TRP A 47 -4.69 -8.42 12.93
N VAL A 48 -4.19 -7.28 12.46
CA VAL A 48 -4.13 -6.03 13.23
C VAL A 48 -4.71 -4.90 12.40
N LEU A 49 -5.73 -4.25 12.92
CA LEU A 49 -6.18 -2.95 12.43
C LEU A 49 -5.48 -1.85 13.22
N LEU A 50 -4.77 -0.99 12.52
CA LEU A 50 -4.15 0.21 13.08
C LEU A 50 -5.05 1.42 12.76
N ASP A 51 -5.93 1.76 13.68
CA ASP A 51 -6.83 2.90 13.53
C ASP A 51 -6.12 4.18 13.99
N GLY A 52 -5.88 5.08 13.06
CA GLY A 52 -5.18 6.35 13.28
C GLY A 52 -5.99 7.40 14.04
N GLY A 53 -6.96 6.99 14.86
CA GLY A 53 -7.85 7.88 15.61
C GLY A 53 -9.06 8.31 14.77
N SER A 54 -9.75 7.37 14.13
CA SER A 54 -10.97 7.61 13.35
C SER A 54 -12.11 8.12 14.22
N ASP A 55 -12.93 9.01 13.67
CA ASP A 55 -14.14 9.56 14.29
C ASP A 55 -15.44 9.15 13.59
N ASP A 56 -15.34 8.30 12.54
CA ASP A 56 -16.45 7.85 11.73
C ASP A 56 -17.04 6.48 12.14
N GLY A 57 -16.43 5.80 13.14
CA GLY A 57 -16.84 4.46 13.57
C GLY A 57 -16.05 3.31 12.94
N THR A 58 -14.93 3.57 12.26
CA THR A 58 -14.08 2.54 11.63
C THR A 58 -13.67 1.43 12.60
N ALA A 59 -13.16 1.78 13.79
CA ALA A 59 -12.75 0.80 14.80
C ALA A 59 -13.92 -0.09 15.24
N ALA A 60 -15.08 0.52 15.55
CA ALA A 60 -16.27 -0.21 15.98
C ALA A 60 -16.81 -1.15 14.89
N ALA A 61 -16.75 -0.74 13.62
CA ALA A 61 -17.14 -1.60 12.49
C ALA A 61 -16.23 -2.83 12.37
N ALA A 62 -14.91 -2.65 12.53
CA ALA A 62 -13.95 -3.75 12.51
C ALA A 62 -14.13 -4.71 13.70
N GLU A 63 -14.40 -4.20 14.90
CA GLU A 63 -14.70 -5.01 16.08
C GLU A 63 -16.00 -5.81 15.89
N ALA A 64 -17.05 -5.18 15.37
CA ALA A 64 -18.32 -5.85 15.04
C ALA A 64 -18.13 -6.96 14.01
N TRP A 65 -17.35 -6.72 12.95
CA TRP A 65 -16.99 -7.74 11.96
C TRP A 65 -16.25 -8.90 12.63
N SER A 66 -15.29 -8.59 13.52
CA SER A 66 -14.53 -9.60 14.25
C SER A 66 -15.41 -10.45 15.19
N ALA A 67 -16.42 -9.88 15.80
CA ALA A 67 -17.34 -10.61 16.68
C ALA A 67 -18.30 -11.54 15.91
N ALA A 68 -18.53 -11.29 14.64
CA ALA A 68 -19.56 -11.97 13.85
C ALA A 68 -19.10 -13.27 13.15
N GLY A 69 -17.78 -13.57 13.08
CA GLY A 69 -17.31 -14.63 12.19
C GLY A 69 -16.17 -15.51 12.70
N SER A 70 -15.94 -16.62 11.97
CA SER A 70 -14.77 -17.47 12.13
C SER A 70 -13.66 -16.98 11.21
N HIS A 71 -12.73 -16.22 11.74
CA HIS A 71 -11.56 -15.67 11.04
C HIS A 71 -10.35 -15.71 11.98
N PRO A 72 -9.13 -15.41 11.49
CA PRO A 72 -7.97 -15.20 12.35
C PRO A 72 -8.25 -14.12 13.41
N PRO A 73 -7.63 -14.20 14.60
CA PRO A 73 -7.80 -13.16 15.63
C PRO A 73 -7.51 -11.78 15.06
N LEU A 74 -8.46 -10.84 15.18
CA LEU A 74 -8.30 -9.44 14.79
C LEU A 74 -8.12 -8.60 16.05
N ARG A 75 -6.99 -7.92 16.15
CA ARG A 75 -6.71 -6.90 17.16
C ARG A 75 -6.94 -5.52 16.57
N VAL A 76 -7.82 -4.74 17.16
CA VAL A 76 -8.01 -3.33 16.82
C VAL A 76 -7.17 -2.48 17.79
N ARG A 77 -6.29 -1.66 17.23
CA ARG A 77 -5.44 -0.72 17.95
C ARG A 77 -5.80 0.70 17.51
N VAL A 78 -6.36 1.48 18.43
CA VAL A 78 -6.69 2.88 18.19
C VAL A 78 -5.56 3.77 18.68
N SER A 79 -5.01 4.60 17.82
CA SER A 79 -3.98 5.57 18.19
C SER A 79 -4.60 6.72 18.99
N PRO A 80 -4.05 7.09 20.16
CA PRO A 80 -4.61 8.15 21.00
C PRO A 80 -4.48 9.54 20.36
N THR A 81 -3.52 9.68 19.46
CA THR A 81 -3.27 10.89 18.68
C THR A 81 -3.00 10.50 17.22
N ARG A 82 -3.47 11.32 16.28
CA ARG A 82 -3.27 11.09 14.87
C ARG A 82 -1.81 11.28 14.48
N GLN A 83 -1.13 10.19 14.11
CA GLN A 83 0.26 10.18 13.68
C GLN A 83 0.42 9.92 12.17
N GLY A 84 -0.69 9.62 11.48
CA GLY A 84 -0.68 9.18 10.10
C GLY A 84 -0.21 7.73 9.93
N LYS A 85 -0.39 7.20 8.73
CA LYS A 85 -0.10 5.79 8.41
C LYS A 85 1.33 5.37 8.80
N ALA A 86 2.33 6.20 8.47
CA ALA A 86 3.72 5.87 8.78
C ALA A 86 3.96 5.79 10.30
N GLY A 87 3.41 6.72 11.09
CA GLY A 87 3.53 6.68 12.54
C GLY A 87 2.85 5.46 13.17
N ASP A 88 1.66 5.10 12.68
CA ASP A 88 0.93 3.92 13.17
C ASP A 88 1.64 2.61 12.82
N LEU A 89 2.17 2.50 11.58
CA LEU A 89 3.01 1.37 11.15
C LEU A 89 4.30 1.28 11.96
N GLY A 90 4.95 2.42 12.24
CA GLY A 90 6.18 2.49 13.04
C GLY A 90 5.96 1.97 14.45
N ALA A 91 4.95 2.48 15.14
CA ALA A 91 4.64 2.04 16.48
C ALA A 91 4.27 0.54 16.57
N TRP A 92 3.60 0.00 15.54
CA TRP A 92 3.35 -1.44 15.46
C TRP A 92 4.63 -2.24 15.16
N HIS A 93 5.47 -1.76 14.26
CA HIS A 93 6.74 -2.41 13.89
C HIS A 93 7.68 -2.51 15.08
N ASP A 94 7.86 -1.42 15.82
CA ASP A 94 8.70 -1.37 17.02
C ASP A 94 8.21 -2.36 18.08
N GLU A 95 6.88 -2.47 18.27
CA GLU A 95 6.27 -3.46 19.15
C GLU A 95 6.57 -4.89 18.66
N ALA A 96 6.46 -5.17 17.36
CA ALA A 96 6.73 -6.48 16.79
C ALA A 96 8.21 -6.87 16.95
N VAL A 97 9.14 -5.93 16.76
CA VAL A 97 10.58 -6.14 16.98
C VAL A 97 10.86 -6.40 18.46
N ALA A 98 10.31 -5.59 19.36
CA ALA A 98 10.49 -5.75 20.80
C ALA A 98 9.91 -7.08 21.34
N ALA A 99 8.82 -7.57 20.74
CA ALA A 99 8.21 -8.86 21.08
C ALA A 99 8.90 -10.06 20.44
N ALA A 100 10.04 -9.86 19.75
CA ALA A 100 10.82 -10.87 19.06
C ALA A 100 10.05 -11.65 17.97
N HIS A 101 9.07 -11.02 17.32
CA HIS A 101 8.34 -11.59 16.17
C HIS A 101 9.16 -11.52 14.86
N LEU A 102 10.48 -11.73 14.97
CA LEU A 102 11.43 -11.54 13.88
C LEU A 102 11.28 -12.53 12.73
N GLU A 103 10.76 -13.71 13.01
CA GLU A 103 10.53 -14.75 11.99
C GLU A 103 9.25 -14.49 11.16
N ASP A 104 8.39 -13.59 11.61
CA ASP A 104 7.13 -13.31 10.95
C ASP A 104 7.33 -12.40 9.72
N VAL A 105 6.46 -12.63 8.75
CA VAL A 105 6.28 -11.72 7.61
C VAL A 105 5.07 -10.83 7.90
N ALA A 106 5.29 -9.52 7.89
CA ALA A 106 4.23 -8.54 7.95
C ALA A 106 3.66 -8.30 6.54
N VAL A 107 2.35 -8.42 6.39
CA VAL A 107 1.61 -8.13 5.16
C VAL A 107 0.79 -6.86 5.38
N ILE A 108 1.12 -5.80 4.69
CA ILE A 108 0.46 -4.50 4.81
C ILE A 108 -0.58 -4.37 3.71
N VAL A 109 -1.81 -4.02 4.09
CA VAL A 109 -2.94 -3.77 3.18
C VAL A 109 -3.66 -2.49 3.60
N ASP A 110 -3.79 -1.52 2.72
CA ASP A 110 -4.55 -0.30 3.04
C ASP A 110 -6.05 -0.60 3.19
N ALA A 111 -6.68 -0.01 4.21
CA ALA A 111 -8.09 -0.24 4.54
C ALA A 111 -9.07 0.16 3.43
N ASP A 112 -8.66 1.04 2.50
CA ASP A 112 -9.44 1.48 1.35
C ASP A 112 -9.29 0.58 0.10
N THR A 113 -8.63 -0.58 0.24
CA THR A 113 -8.39 -1.52 -0.85
C THR A 113 -9.08 -2.87 -0.61
N ALA A 114 -9.19 -3.68 -1.66
CA ALA A 114 -9.67 -5.05 -1.55
C ALA A 114 -8.64 -6.01 -2.19
N VAL A 115 -8.16 -6.97 -1.42
CA VAL A 115 -7.22 -8.00 -1.89
C VAL A 115 -7.90 -8.88 -2.92
N GLU A 116 -7.32 -9.04 -4.11
CA GLU A 116 -7.84 -9.99 -5.10
C GLU A 116 -7.55 -11.43 -4.67
N ARG A 117 -8.46 -12.33 -5.02
CA ARG A 117 -8.32 -13.75 -4.68
C ARG A 117 -7.04 -14.33 -5.26
N GLY A 118 -6.23 -14.99 -4.41
CA GLY A 118 -4.94 -15.56 -4.79
C GLY A 118 -3.75 -14.63 -4.62
N SER A 119 -3.97 -13.36 -4.26
CA SER A 119 -2.88 -12.39 -4.10
C SER A 119 -1.90 -12.75 -2.98
N PHE A 120 -2.37 -13.29 -1.87
CA PHE A 120 -1.46 -13.79 -0.83
C PHE A 120 -0.67 -15.02 -1.30
N ALA A 121 -1.31 -15.87 -2.14
CA ALA A 121 -0.63 -17.03 -2.72
C ALA A 121 0.46 -16.64 -3.74
N ALA A 122 0.42 -15.42 -4.29
CA ALA A 122 1.49 -14.87 -5.11
C ALA A 122 2.52 -14.09 -4.27
N LEU A 123 2.10 -13.32 -3.25
CA LEU A 123 2.94 -12.43 -2.47
C LEU A 123 3.94 -13.15 -1.55
N LEU A 124 3.51 -14.25 -0.90
CA LEU A 124 4.26 -14.87 0.19
C LEU A 124 5.30 -15.93 -0.21
N PRO A 125 5.10 -16.78 -1.25
CA PRO A 125 6.06 -17.82 -1.62
C PRO A 125 7.49 -17.32 -1.87
N PRO A 126 7.73 -16.10 -2.42
CA PRO A 126 9.09 -15.57 -2.59
C PRO A 126 9.92 -15.58 -1.31
N PHE A 127 9.31 -15.32 -0.14
CA PHE A 127 10.01 -15.39 1.15
C PHE A 127 10.45 -16.79 1.56
N THR A 128 9.84 -17.82 0.97
CA THR A 128 10.24 -19.22 1.21
C THR A 128 11.44 -19.62 0.36
N THR A 129 11.49 -19.12 -0.87
CA THR A 129 12.51 -19.49 -1.86
C THR A 129 13.78 -18.62 -1.79
N ASP A 130 13.68 -17.41 -1.22
CA ASP A 130 14.81 -16.49 -1.10
C ASP A 130 14.90 -16.00 0.37
N PRO A 131 15.80 -16.56 1.19
CA PRO A 131 15.97 -16.16 2.60
C PRO A 131 16.43 -14.71 2.78
N GLU A 132 17.15 -14.16 1.80
CA GLU A 132 17.65 -12.79 1.83
C GLU A 132 16.61 -11.75 1.39
N LEU A 133 15.44 -12.23 0.92
CA LEU A 133 14.39 -11.35 0.47
C LEU A 133 13.71 -10.64 1.64
N ALA A 134 13.81 -9.32 1.67
CA ALA A 134 13.28 -8.51 2.75
C ALA A 134 11.88 -7.97 2.47
N VAL A 135 11.60 -7.52 1.23
CA VAL A 135 10.34 -6.87 0.88
C VAL A 135 9.81 -7.40 -0.45
N VAL A 136 8.51 -7.67 -0.49
CA VAL A 136 7.76 -7.98 -1.72
C VAL A 136 6.64 -6.96 -1.88
N TRP A 137 6.62 -6.26 -3.02
CA TRP A 137 5.53 -5.36 -3.38
C TRP A 137 4.52 -6.03 -4.30
N GLY A 138 3.24 -5.89 -3.98
CA GLY A 138 2.13 -6.22 -4.85
C GLY A 138 1.86 -5.15 -5.92
N ALA A 139 0.76 -5.24 -6.60
CA ALA A 139 0.33 -4.34 -7.66
C ALA A 139 -1.08 -3.78 -7.39
N ASP A 140 -1.32 -2.56 -7.88
CA ASP A 140 -2.61 -1.91 -7.80
C ASP A 140 -3.38 -2.13 -9.11
N ARG A 141 -4.70 -2.33 -9.01
CA ARG A 141 -5.65 -2.32 -10.12
C ARG A 141 -6.85 -1.45 -9.77
N PRO A 142 -7.38 -0.66 -10.72
CA PRO A 142 -8.63 0.07 -10.46
C PRO A 142 -9.80 -0.90 -10.36
N ASP A 143 -10.67 -0.73 -9.35
CA ASP A 143 -11.89 -1.52 -9.18
C ASP A 143 -13.08 -0.96 -9.96
N ASP A 144 -13.01 0.32 -10.34
CA ASP A 144 -14.04 1.01 -11.11
C ASP A 144 -13.38 1.91 -12.15
N THR A 145 -13.92 1.88 -13.37
CA THR A 145 -13.42 2.62 -14.53
C THR A 145 -14.50 3.49 -15.18
N THR A 146 -15.53 3.88 -14.42
CA THR A 146 -16.60 4.78 -14.90
C THR A 146 -16.06 6.18 -15.25
N PHE A 147 -16.84 6.97 -15.97
CA PHE A 147 -16.44 8.25 -16.56
C PHE A 147 -15.73 9.20 -15.57
N GLY A 148 -16.28 9.41 -14.38
CA GLY A 148 -15.71 10.33 -13.39
C GLY A 148 -14.33 9.89 -12.86
N ARG A 149 -13.94 8.62 -13.04
CA ARG A 149 -12.75 7.98 -12.48
C ARG A 149 -11.61 7.79 -13.48
N TRP A 150 -11.80 8.14 -14.75
CA TRP A 150 -10.85 7.87 -15.83
C TRP A 150 -9.41 8.35 -15.57
N ALA A 151 -9.25 9.56 -15.05
CA ALA A 151 -7.92 10.13 -14.81
C ALA A 151 -7.16 9.34 -13.73
N SER A 152 -7.85 8.97 -12.65
CA SER A 152 -7.26 8.18 -11.56
C SER A 152 -6.98 6.75 -11.98
N SER A 153 -7.90 6.11 -12.69
CA SER A 153 -7.71 4.77 -13.25
C SER A 153 -6.53 4.71 -14.22
N PHE A 154 -6.38 5.73 -15.07
CA PHE A 154 -5.22 5.85 -15.97
C PHE A 154 -3.90 5.92 -15.19
N GLN A 155 -3.86 6.70 -14.10
CA GLN A 155 -2.66 6.79 -13.26
C GLN A 155 -2.30 5.44 -12.64
N ILE A 156 -3.28 4.70 -12.12
CA ILE A 156 -3.07 3.39 -11.49
C ILE A 156 -2.49 2.41 -12.54
N GLU A 157 -3.12 2.29 -13.70
CA GLU A 157 -2.65 1.40 -14.78
C GLU A 157 -1.27 1.79 -15.32
N ALA A 158 -1.02 3.09 -15.53
CA ALA A 158 0.27 3.58 -16.02
C ALA A 158 1.39 3.33 -14.99
N SER A 159 1.11 3.51 -13.71
CA SER A 159 2.05 3.24 -12.63
C SER A 159 2.42 1.76 -12.55
N ALA A 160 1.42 0.88 -12.65
CA ALA A 160 1.65 -0.56 -12.68
C ALA A 160 2.45 -0.99 -13.92
N ALA A 161 2.14 -0.44 -15.10
CA ALA A 161 2.86 -0.71 -16.34
C ALA A 161 4.32 -0.24 -16.30
N LEU A 162 4.58 0.94 -15.71
CA LEU A 162 5.93 1.45 -15.51
C LEU A 162 6.74 0.56 -14.57
N ALA A 163 6.12 0.14 -13.47
CA ALA A 163 6.77 -0.74 -12.51
C ALA A 163 7.14 -2.11 -13.13
N ARG A 164 6.25 -2.69 -13.94
CA ARG A 164 6.53 -3.96 -14.66
C ARG A 164 7.74 -3.86 -15.58
N ARG A 165 7.94 -2.74 -16.29
CA ARG A 165 9.09 -2.54 -17.17
C ARG A 165 10.43 -2.51 -16.43
N ARG A 166 10.44 -2.11 -15.17
CA ARG A 166 11.65 -2.02 -14.33
C ARG A 166 12.14 -3.35 -13.82
N GLY A 167 11.32 -4.37 -13.96
CA GLY A 167 11.64 -5.71 -13.50
C GLY A 167 11.35 -5.97 -12.02
N LEU A 168 11.53 -7.23 -11.65
CA LEU A 168 11.08 -7.78 -10.37
C LEU A 168 11.88 -7.26 -9.14
N ARG A 169 13.11 -6.82 -9.34
CA ARG A 169 14.02 -6.46 -8.23
C ARG A 169 14.21 -4.94 -8.05
N THR A 170 13.28 -4.13 -8.51
CA THR A 170 13.33 -2.68 -8.34
C THR A 170 12.43 -2.25 -7.20
N PRO A 171 12.93 -1.50 -6.19
CA PRO A 171 12.10 -0.95 -5.13
C PRO A 171 10.98 -0.08 -5.68
N ARG A 172 9.77 -0.30 -5.20
CA ARG A 172 8.59 0.51 -5.55
C ARG A 172 8.33 1.55 -4.48
N ALA A 173 7.71 2.65 -4.86
CA ALA A 173 7.17 3.64 -3.96
C ALA A 173 5.63 3.60 -4.02
N TYR A 174 5.04 2.44 -3.70
CA TYR A 174 3.58 2.26 -3.61
C TYR A 174 3.27 1.38 -2.40
N GLY A 175 2.65 1.98 -1.40
CA GLY A 175 2.49 1.40 -0.07
C GLY A 175 1.17 0.69 0.20
N ARG A 176 0.28 0.50 -0.82
CA ARG A 176 -1.05 -0.07 -0.54
C ARG A 176 -1.05 -1.56 -0.25
N PHE A 177 -0.13 -2.30 -0.88
CA PHE A 177 -0.04 -3.74 -0.74
C PHE A 177 1.41 -4.20 -0.86
N PHE A 178 1.98 -4.60 0.25
CA PHE A 178 3.34 -5.16 0.30
C PHE A 178 3.51 -6.07 1.51
N ALA A 179 4.54 -6.89 1.48
CA ALA A 179 4.94 -7.68 2.63
C ALA A 179 6.42 -7.48 2.91
N TYR A 180 6.81 -7.60 4.17
CA TYR A 180 8.21 -7.55 4.54
C TYR A 180 8.54 -8.50 5.70
N ARG A 181 9.76 -8.95 5.74
CA ARG A 181 10.30 -9.74 6.85
C ARG A 181 10.64 -8.78 8.00
N VAL A 182 10.05 -8.98 9.18
CA VAL A 182 10.26 -8.09 10.33
C VAL A 182 11.74 -7.99 10.69
N SER A 183 12.48 -9.12 10.69
CA SER A 183 13.92 -9.15 10.97
C SER A 183 14.79 -8.37 9.99
N ALA A 184 14.31 -8.15 8.77
CA ALA A 184 15.08 -7.42 7.75
C ALA A 184 15.00 -5.89 7.90
N LEU A 185 14.08 -5.40 8.73
CA LEU A 185 13.80 -3.97 8.90
C LEU A 185 14.00 -3.49 10.36
N THR A 186 14.71 -4.24 11.19
CA THR A 186 14.93 -3.89 12.61
C THR A 186 15.62 -2.54 12.82
N ASP A 187 16.43 -2.11 11.85
CA ASP A 187 17.14 -0.81 11.86
C ASP A 187 16.34 0.29 11.13
N PHE A 188 15.11 -0.01 10.68
CA PHE A 188 14.28 0.94 9.96
C PHE A 188 13.32 1.63 10.92
N SER A 189 13.35 2.96 10.94
CA SER A 189 12.40 3.78 11.69
C SER A 189 11.43 4.47 10.73
N TRP A 190 10.14 4.36 11.02
CA TRP A 190 9.09 5.03 10.27
C TRP A 190 8.93 6.47 10.76
N GLU A 191 9.17 7.44 9.91
CA GLU A 191 8.99 8.86 10.22
C GLU A 191 7.53 9.29 9.93
N PRO A 192 6.78 9.80 10.91
CA PRO A 192 5.35 10.14 10.74
C PRO A 192 5.10 11.18 9.65
N ASP A 193 6.01 12.13 9.47
CA ASP A 193 5.87 13.24 8.52
C ASP A 193 6.28 12.91 7.08
N VAL A 194 6.67 11.68 6.82
CA VAL A 194 7.08 11.20 5.48
C VAL A 194 6.13 10.11 5.01
N THR A 195 5.89 10.03 3.70
CA THR A 195 5.06 8.96 3.15
C THR A 195 5.73 7.59 3.34
N ASP A 196 4.98 6.62 3.84
CA ASP A 196 5.45 5.29 4.24
C ASP A 196 6.17 4.54 3.10
N ASP A 197 5.59 4.55 1.92
CA ASP A 197 6.10 3.85 0.75
C ASP A 197 7.45 4.40 0.25
N VAL A 198 7.61 5.71 0.27
CA VAL A 198 8.85 6.34 -0.21
C VAL A 198 9.99 6.17 0.77
N GLN A 199 9.73 6.32 2.08
CA GLN A 199 10.79 6.12 3.08
C GLN A 199 11.28 4.66 3.08
N LEU A 200 10.37 3.68 2.98
CA LEU A 200 10.75 2.27 2.85
C LEU A 200 11.54 2.01 1.55
N ALA A 201 11.08 2.52 0.40
CA ALA A 201 11.79 2.36 -0.86
C ALA A 201 13.19 3.01 -0.85
N ASN A 202 13.35 4.14 -0.17
CA ASN A 202 14.65 4.79 -0.01
C ASN A 202 15.58 4.01 0.93
N PHE A 203 15.06 3.50 2.04
CA PHE A 203 15.82 2.69 2.98
C PHE A 203 16.36 1.42 2.31
N VAL A 204 15.51 0.61 1.67
CA VAL A 204 15.94 -0.62 1.02
C VAL A 204 16.94 -0.35 -0.13
N ARG A 205 16.79 0.78 -0.83
CA ARG A 205 17.73 1.18 -1.88
C ARG A 205 19.09 1.57 -1.31
N SER A 206 19.13 2.40 -0.25
CA SER A 206 20.35 2.88 0.36
C SER A 206 21.18 1.75 0.99
N ARG A 207 20.51 0.76 1.56
CA ARG A 207 21.11 -0.43 2.18
C ARG A 207 21.34 -1.58 1.21
N ARG A 208 20.93 -1.44 -0.07
CA ARG A 208 20.99 -2.50 -1.10
C ARG A 208 20.29 -3.80 -0.67
N ILE A 209 19.21 -3.66 0.09
CA ILE A 209 18.41 -4.78 0.59
C ILE A 209 17.71 -5.48 -0.59
N THR A 210 17.67 -6.80 -0.56
CA THR A 210 17.01 -7.61 -1.60
C THR A 210 15.49 -7.42 -1.54
N VAL A 211 14.92 -7.04 -2.67
CA VAL A 211 13.48 -6.77 -2.81
C VAL A 211 12.92 -7.43 -4.08
N ARG A 212 11.60 -7.63 -4.10
CA ARG A 212 10.90 -8.18 -5.26
C ARG A 212 9.54 -7.48 -5.47
N SER A 213 9.08 -7.44 -6.72
CA SER A 213 7.71 -7.06 -7.07
C SER A 213 6.97 -8.28 -7.61
N GLU A 214 5.79 -8.56 -7.08
CA GLU A 214 4.92 -9.63 -7.54
C GLU A 214 3.68 -9.04 -8.22
N TRP A 215 3.58 -9.23 -9.54
CA TRP A 215 2.55 -8.61 -10.36
C TRP A 215 1.19 -9.30 -10.28
N ASP A 216 1.18 -10.57 -9.85
CA ASP A 216 -0.02 -11.37 -9.64
C ASP A 216 -0.58 -11.22 -8.23
N ALA A 217 0.18 -10.59 -7.33
CA ALA A 217 -0.28 -10.15 -6.02
C ALA A 217 -0.94 -8.77 -6.17
N THR A 218 -2.26 -8.71 -6.25
CA THR A 218 -2.99 -7.50 -6.61
C THR A 218 -4.02 -7.07 -5.58
N VAL A 219 -4.19 -5.76 -5.44
CA VAL A 219 -5.31 -5.15 -4.72
C VAL A 219 -6.14 -4.28 -5.65
N LEU A 220 -7.44 -4.30 -5.44
CA LEU A 220 -8.38 -3.41 -6.08
C LEU A 220 -8.40 -2.09 -5.33
N VAL A 221 -8.19 -1.00 -6.06
CA VAL A 221 -8.14 0.36 -5.53
C VAL A 221 -9.31 1.14 -6.10
N THR A 222 -10.09 1.78 -5.24
CA THR A 222 -11.14 2.67 -5.70
C THR A 222 -10.52 3.98 -6.19
N PRO A 223 -10.59 4.28 -7.51
CA PRO A 223 -10.05 5.53 -8.03
C PRO A 223 -10.83 6.73 -7.50
N ALA A 224 -10.21 7.93 -7.53
CA ALA A 224 -10.92 9.16 -7.20
C ALA A 224 -12.19 9.31 -8.03
N GLY A 225 -13.31 9.56 -7.37
CA GLY A 225 -14.66 9.53 -7.96
C GLY A 225 -14.95 10.67 -8.93
N ASN A 226 -14.14 11.71 -8.93
CA ASN A 226 -14.27 12.86 -9.80
C ASN A 226 -12.92 13.53 -10.08
N TYR A 227 -12.90 14.41 -11.07
CA TYR A 227 -11.70 15.11 -11.52
C TYR A 227 -11.09 16.01 -10.44
N ARG A 228 -11.90 16.68 -9.62
CA ARG A 228 -11.43 17.56 -8.54
C ARG A 228 -10.64 16.77 -7.51
N ASP A 229 -11.15 15.62 -7.08
CA ASP A 229 -10.51 14.79 -6.08
C ASP A 229 -9.22 14.15 -6.60
N PHE A 230 -9.22 13.74 -7.87
CA PHE A 230 -7.99 13.29 -8.53
C PHE A 230 -6.95 14.42 -8.62
N TYR A 231 -7.37 15.63 -8.95
CA TYR A 231 -6.51 16.80 -8.95
C TYR A 231 -5.88 17.05 -7.56
N LEU A 232 -6.67 17.02 -6.50
CA LEU A 232 -6.17 17.21 -5.13
C LEU A 232 -5.16 16.14 -4.72
N GLN A 233 -5.41 14.87 -5.06
CA GLN A 233 -4.46 13.78 -4.83
C GLN A 233 -3.16 13.99 -5.61
N THR A 234 -3.25 14.42 -6.88
CA THR A 234 -2.09 14.70 -7.73
C THR A 234 -1.28 15.88 -7.18
N TYR A 235 -1.94 16.95 -6.75
CA TYR A 235 -1.30 18.11 -6.17
C TYR A 235 -0.54 17.75 -4.88
N ARG A 236 -1.15 16.96 -4.01
CA ARG A 236 -0.48 16.44 -2.82
C ARG A 236 0.75 15.60 -3.16
N GLY A 237 0.68 14.77 -4.19
CA GLY A 237 1.83 14.00 -4.68
C GLY A 237 3.03 14.89 -5.05
N TYR A 238 2.79 16.03 -5.70
CA TYR A 238 3.86 16.99 -5.99
C TYR A 238 4.44 17.64 -4.72
N GLN A 239 3.61 17.94 -3.74
CA GLN A 239 4.08 18.51 -2.47
C GLN A 239 4.96 17.49 -1.71
N ALA A 240 4.55 16.22 -1.66
CA ALA A 240 5.31 15.14 -1.03
C ALA A 240 6.67 14.93 -1.72
N GLU A 241 6.69 14.91 -3.07
CA GLU A 241 7.92 14.78 -3.86
C GLU A 241 8.89 15.94 -3.61
N ALA A 242 8.39 17.17 -3.44
CA ALA A 242 9.23 18.34 -3.16
C ALA A 242 9.90 18.28 -1.77
N VAL A 243 9.18 17.81 -0.74
CA VAL A 243 9.75 17.62 0.61
C VAL A 243 10.84 16.56 0.59
N GLN A 244 10.62 15.46 -0.14
CA GLN A 244 11.56 14.37 -0.23
C GLN A 244 12.84 14.71 -1.01
N THR A 245 12.72 15.51 -2.08
CA THR A 245 13.90 15.96 -2.84
C THR A 245 14.75 16.96 -2.07
N SER A 246 14.18 17.71 -1.13
CA SER A 246 14.92 18.60 -0.23
C SER A 246 15.72 17.84 0.84
N ASN A 247 15.25 16.64 1.23
CA ASN A 247 15.88 15.82 2.28
C ASN A 247 16.80 14.71 1.73
N ALA A 248 16.71 14.38 0.44
CA ALA A 248 17.52 13.35 -0.18
C ALA A 248 18.69 13.94 -0.95
N SER A 249 19.87 13.84 -0.40
CA SER A 249 21.11 13.97 -1.18
C SER A 249 21.12 12.87 -2.27
N ASN A 250 20.81 13.24 -3.52
CA ASN A 250 21.08 12.46 -4.74
C ASN A 250 20.38 11.11 -4.95
N GLY A 251 19.13 10.98 -4.57
CA GLY A 251 18.33 9.82 -4.95
C GLY A 251 17.38 10.11 -6.11
N SER A 252 17.88 10.35 -7.34
CA SER A 252 16.99 10.26 -8.50
C SER A 252 16.39 8.86 -8.50
N ASP A 253 15.08 8.76 -8.61
CA ASP A 253 14.26 7.52 -8.73
C ASP A 253 14.73 6.61 -9.91
N GLY A 254 15.91 6.86 -10.49
CA GLY A 254 16.46 6.14 -11.65
C GLY A 254 15.56 6.18 -12.89
N ARG A 255 14.57 7.06 -12.90
CA ARG A 255 13.54 7.13 -13.95
C ARG A 255 14.08 7.81 -15.19
N SER A 256 14.33 7.06 -16.25
CA SER A 256 14.55 7.65 -17.55
C SER A 256 13.27 8.38 -18.01
N PRO A 257 13.35 9.67 -18.35
CA PRO A 257 12.21 10.40 -18.94
C PRO A 257 11.63 9.69 -20.17
N ALA A 258 12.47 9.07 -20.99
CA ALA A 258 12.07 8.33 -22.18
C ALA A 258 11.20 7.10 -21.83
N GLU A 259 11.53 6.39 -20.76
CA GLU A 259 10.75 5.24 -20.29
C GLU A 259 9.35 5.64 -19.82
N ARG A 260 9.25 6.73 -19.05
CA ARG A 260 7.95 7.31 -18.65
C ARG A 260 7.12 7.69 -19.86
N VAL A 261 7.69 8.42 -20.81
CA VAL A 261 7.01 8.85 -22.04
C VAL A 261 6.52 7.63 -22.83
N SER A 262 7.35 6.61 -23.02
CA SER A 262 6.98 5.39 -23.74
C SER A 262 5.81 4.64 -23.11
N VAL A 263 5.79 4.51 -21.76
CA VAL A 263 4.67 3.86 -21.06
C VAL A 263 3.40 4.69 -21.18
N LEU A 264 3.47 6.00 -20.91
CA LEU A 264 2.32 6.89 -21.03
C LEU A 264 1.75 6.91 -22.44
N ALA A 265 2.60 6.94 -23.47
CA ALA A 265 2.16 6.88 -24.86
C ALA A 265 1.46 5.54 -25.20
N SER A 266 2.00 4.43 -24.73
CA SER A 266 1.39 3.10 -24.91
C SER A 266 0.02 3.01 -24.21
N GLN A 267 -0.12 3.54 -23.00
CA GLN A 267 -1.40 3.57 -22.28
C GLN A 267 -2.38 4.56 -22.94
N ALA A 268 -1.90 5.72 -23.40
CA ALA A 268 -2.72 6.71 -24.09
C ALA A 268 -3.30 6.16 -25.43
N ALA A 269 -2.55 5.36 -26.14
CA ALA A 269 -3.04 4.68 -27.34
C ALA A 269 -4.20 3.72 -27.05
N ARG A 270 -4.20 3.09 -25.86
CA ARG A 270 -5.26 2.17 -25.43
C ARG A 270 -6.48 2.89 -24.81
N ARG A 271 -6.26 4.02 -24.16
CA ARG A 271 -7.25 4.79 -23.38
C ARG A 271 -7.12 6.30 -23.63
N PRO A 272 -7.36 6.81 -24.86
CA PRO A 272 -7.06 8.20 -25.21
C PRO A 272 -7.80 9.23 -24.37
N LEU A 273 -9.09 9.02 -24.08
CA LEU A 273 -9.88 9.93 -23.26
C LEU A 273 -9.40 9.96 -21.80
N TRP A 274 -8.96 8.83 -21.26
CA TRP A 274 -8.39 8.76 -19.91
C TRP A 274 -7.07 9.51 -19.84
N ALA A 275 -6.24 9.40 -20.89
CA ALA A 275 -4.97 10.10 -20.99
C ALA A 275 -5.16 11.63 -21.04
N VAL A 276 -6.16 12.13 -21.75
CA VAL A 276 -6.50 13.55 -21.81
C VAL A 276 -6.94 14.06 -20.43
N ALA A 277 -7.85 13.35 -19.76
CA ALA A 277 -8.29 13.69 -18.39
C ALA A 277 -7.12 13.70 -17.39
N TYR A 278 -6.25 12.71 -17.46
CA TYR A 278 -5.05 12.61 -16.63
C TYR A 278 -4.07 13.78 -16.89
N ALA A 279 -3.75 14.04 -18.16
CA ALA A 279 -2.81 15.11 -18.53
C ALA A 279 -3.32 16.49 -18.09
N GLY A 280 -4.61 16.79 -18.27
CA GLY A 280 -5.22 18.03 -17.83
C GLY A 280 -5.07 18.24 -16.32
N ALA A 281 -5.37 17.24 -15.50
CA ALA A 281 -5.21 17.35 -14.04
C ALA A 281 -3.74 17.56 -13.65
N ARG A 282 -2.80 16.89 -14.30
CA ARG A 282 -1.37 17.03 -14.05
C ARG A 282 -0.86 18.42 -14.36
N VAL A 283 -1.27 18.99 -15.48
CA VAL A 283 -0.88 20.35 -15.88
C VAL A 283 -1.37 21.38 -14.85
N VAL A 284 -2.65 21.32 -14.46
CA VAL A 284 -3.23 22.23 -13.49
C VAL A 284 -2.57 22.09 -12.11
N ALA A 285 -2.37 20.85 -11.63
CA ALA A 285 -1.71 20.60 -10.34
C ALA A 285 -0.25 21.06 -10.33
N SER A 286 0.50 20.83 -11.42
CA SER A 286 1.88 21.31 -11.56
C SER A 286 1.98 22.84 -11.58
N ALA A 287 1.08 23.49 -12.30
CA ALA A 287 1.03 24.96 -12.35
C ALA A 287 0.77 25.56 -10.96
N ARG A 288 -0.22 25.02 -10.23
CA ARG A 288 -0.52 25.48 -8.86
C ARG A 288 0.67 25.27 -7.90
N HIS A 289 1.32 24.11 -8.00
CA HIS A 289 2.49 23.81 -7.18
C HIS A 289 3.63 24.82 -7.39
N ARG A 290 3.89 25.20 -8.66
CA ARG A 290 4.92 26.21 -9.01
C ARG A 290 4.58 27.62 -8.56
N MET A 291 3.29 27.97 -8.44
CA MET A 291 2.84 29.28 -7.97
C MET A 291 2.91 29.46 -6.44
N GLY A 292 3.41 28.48 -5.69
CA GLY A 292 3.52 28.52 -4.24
C GLY A 292 2.20 28.09 -3.57
N GLY A 293 2.03 26.79 -3.37
CA GLY A 293 0.88 26.24 -2.66
C GLY A 293 1.14 26.01 -1.17
N GLU A 294 0.11 25.50 -0.50
CA GLU A 294 0.18 25.07 0.90
C GLU A 294 1.30 24.05 1.15
N ARG A 295 1.84 24.03 2.37
CA ARG A 295 2.87 23.06 2.75
C ARG A 295 2.28 21.64 2.79
N PHE A 296 3.11 20.66 2.42
CA PHE A 296 2.75 19.25 2.57
C PHE A 296 2.49 18.90 4.04
N THR A 297 1.47 18.08 4.27
CA THR A 297 1.24 17.40 5.55
C THR A 297 0.97 15.91 5.32
N ALA A 298 1.61 15.08 6.12
CA ALA A 298 1.34 13.63 6.13
C ALA A 298 -0.04 13.30 6.71
N LEU A 299 -0.61 14.21 7.51
CA LEU A 299 -1.93 14.07 8.14
C LEU A 299 -3.09 14.50 7.21
N TRP A 300 -2.96 14.21 5.94
CA TRP A 300 -3.99 14.55 4.96
C TRP A 300 -5.26 13.70 5.12
N THR A 301 -6.41 14.34 4.92
CA THR A 301 -7.69 13.66 4.83
C THR A 301 -8.03 13.39 3.37
N PRO A 302 -8.21 12.11 2.97
CA PRO A 302 -8.59 11.77 1.61
C PRO A 302 -9.91 12.44 1.18
N PRO A 303 -10.08 12.76 -0.11
CA PRO A 303 -11.33 13.33 -0.62
C PRO A 303 -12.54 12.44 -0.37
N ALA A 304 -13.69 13.05 -0.16
CA ALA A 304 -14.93 12.34 0.18
C ALA A 304 -15.35 11.30 -0.87
N SER A 305 -15.08 11.55 -2.16
CA SER A 305 -15.41 10.59 -3.24
C SER A 305 -14.61 9.29 -3.18
N THR A 306 -13.48 9.28 -2.49
CA THR A 306 -12.69 8.07 -2.24
C THR A 306 -13.15 7.37 -0.96
N LYS A 307 -14.01 7.98 -0.15
CA LYS A 307 -14.54 7.46 1.11
C LYS A 307 -15.98 6.93 1.01
N SER A 308 -16.73 7.30 -0.04
CA SER A 308 -18.06 6.76 -0.26
C SER A 308 -18.01 5.30 -0.71
N ALA A 309 -18.84 4.45 -0.12
CA ALA A 309 -19.12 3.13 -0.65
C ALA A 309 -19.69 3.26 -2.07
N SER A 310 -19.16 2.51 -3.02
CA SER A 310 -19.70 2.37 -4.37
C SER A 310 -20.73 1.25 -4.38
#